data_d1faa3f1786bab8a53164032d690d2a0
#
_entry.id   d1faa3f1786bab8a53164032d690d2a0
#
_cell.length_a   1.000
_cell.length_b   1.000
_cell.length_c   1.000
_cell.angle_alpha   90.00
_cell.angle_beta   90.00
_cell.angle_gamma   90.00
#
_symmetry.space_group_name_H-M   'P 1'
#
loop_
_entity.id
_entity.type
_entity.pdbx_description
1 polymer ?
#
loop_
_entity_poly.entity_id
_entity_poly.type
_entity_poly.pdbx_seq_one_letter_code
_entity_poly.pdbx_strand_id
1 'polypeptide(L)'
;MTHVVVLGAGIAGVTAAYALKARLGPRDEVTVVSNKPYFHFVPSNPGVAMGWRERSEVAFPIAPYLESRGIKFIHSGVKRIQPDIIQVDLDNGDVLFYDALLIATGAAGMPDEVPGLAEHTHSVIHVDRAEHAYAAYREFVKHPGPIVVGAAPGASALGPFYEYAFLLDADLRRRNLREQVSITLVTPEPWPGHLGLGGEGTCRGAITAALVDAKIGAICNARTARIDKDTIQVTELDAAGKEKQTHTLPYAYSAYWAALGGVPGLRGTSGLVDARGLVMVDEYLRNPDYPNVFAIGACVAQPAADNTPVPVGAPDSVYSVTQAGETVVDNILALLGDTPPVSHAPLHARWLADMGNTGAAYLAEPQAPLRDINWMRQGRWVHQAKSDFEKYFINRIRLQPAARPPAAASGIAGAMNRVLAGSDSVPAPAAPSSTRGKPLEIQQQKAADVELRALARSLSRDPGKLAAELLAAAVAEAKSCLNESEVEAMARYRRELLVEQLPKRQPSVAFHEDPLN
;
A
#
# COMPACT_ATOMS: atom_id res chain seq x y z
N MET A 1 8.71 -12.68 -33.10
CA MET A 1 8.42 -13.48 -31.89
C MET A 1 9.28 -12.89 -30.80
N THR A 2 8.66 -12.27 -29.85
CA THR A 2 9.34 -11.54 -28.78
C THR A 2 9.25 -12.35 -27.49
N HIS A 3 10.29 -12.34 -26.70
CA HIS A 3 10.33 -13.04 -25.42
C HIS A 3 10.54 -12.04 -24.26
N VAL A 4 9.52 -11.91 -23.41
CA VAL A 4 9.60 -11.12 -22.19
C VAL A 4 9.76 -12.07 -20.99
N VAL A 5 10.85 -11.88 -20.24
CA VAL A 5 11.10 -12.63 -19.00
C VAL A 5 10.76 -11.76 -17.80
N VAL A 6 9.96 -12.31 -16.88
CA VAL A 6 9.56 -11.67 -15.62
C VAL A 6 10.14 -12.46 -14.46
N LEU A 7 10.97 -11.85 -13.65
CA LEU A 7 11.58 -12.46 -12.47
C LEU A 7 10.77 -12.10 -11.23
N GLY A 8 10.05 -13.08 -10.69
CA GLY A 8 9.21 -12.95 -9.50
C GLY A 8 7.73 -13.18 -9.79
N ALA A 9 7.09 -14.06 -9.02
CA ALA A 9 5.66 -14.37 -9.08
C ALA A 9 4.87 -13.73 -7.90
N GLY A 10 5.33 -12.59 -7.40
CA GLY A 10 4.64 -11.77 -6.42
C GLY A 10 3.59 -10.83 -7.06
N ILE A 11 3.08 -9.89 -6.26
CA ILE A 11 2.07 -8.91 -6.67
C ILE A 11 2.51 -8.17 -7.95
N ALA A 12 3.72 -7.62 -7.95
CA ALA A 12 4.28 -6.86 -9.07
C ALA A 12 4.40 -7.73 -10.35
N GLY A 13 5.09 -8.86 -10.24
CA GLY A 13 5.42 -9.70 -11.40
C GLY A 13 4.18 -10.33 -12.04
N VAL A 14 3.26 -10.89 -11.25
CA VAL A 14 2.05 -11.53 -11.79
C VAL A 14 1.12 -10.51 -12.45
N THR A 15 0.90 -9.35 -11.83
CA THR A 15 0.03 -8.31 -12.44
C THR A 15 0.62 -7.75 -13.73
N ALA A 16 1.93 -7.52 -13.78
CA ALA A 16 2.61 -7.07 -14.99
C ALA A 16 2.61 -8.16 -16.08
N ALA A 17 2.89 -9.42 -15.73
CA ALA A 17 2.86 -10.53 -16.68
C ALA A 17 1.47 -10.72 -17.31
N TYR A 18 0.39 -10.59 -16.54
CA TYR A 18 -0.98 -10.62 -17.07
C TYR A 18 -1.24 -9.47 -18.05
N ALA A 19 -0.82 -8.26 -17.70
CA ALA A 19 -1.01 -7.08 -18.54
C ALA A 19 -0.17 -7.16 -19.83
N LEU A 20 1.08 -7.63 -19.76
CA LEU A 20 1.94 -7.89 -20.91
C LEU A 20 1.30 -8.91 -21.85
N LYS A 21 0.92 -10.09 -21.33
CA LYS A 21 0.33 -11.15 -22.17
C LYS A 21 -0.97 -10.74 -22.83
N ALA A 22 -1.77 -9.90 -22.19
CA ALA A 22 -3.03 -9.38 -22.76
C ALA A 22 -2.81 -8.39 -23.92
N ARG A 23 -1.62 -7.78 -24.02
CA ARG A 23 -1.30 -6.72 -25.00
C ARG A 23 -0.28 -7.15 -26.06
N LEU A 24 0.50 -8.18 -25.80
CA LEU A 24 1.44 -8.79 -26.74
C LEU A 24 0.70 -9.64 -27.80
N GLY A 25 1.35 -9.85 -28.92
CA GLY A 25 0.83 -10.68 -30.00
C GLY A 25 0.74 -12.16 -29.65
N PRO A 26 -0.05 -12.95 -30.38
CA PRO A 26 -0.26 -14.37 -30.07
C PRO A 26 1.01 -15.23 -30.20
N ARG A 27 2.01 -14.75 -30.94
CA ARG A 27 3.30 -15.44 -31.13
C ARG A 27 4.36 -15.03 -30.11
N ASP A 28 4.08 -13.99 -29.30
CA ASP A 28 5.02 -13.49 -28.31
C ASP A 28 4.90 -14.27 -27.01
N GLU A 29 6.04 -14.48 -26.37
CA GLU A 29 6.14 -15.28 -25.16
C GLU A 29 6.33 -14.39 -23.92
N VAL A 30 5.67 -14.77 -22.84
CA VAL A 30 5.90 -14.26 -21.50
C VAL A 30 6.26 -15.43 -20.61
N THR A 31 7.44 -15.36 -19.98
CA THR A 31 7.91 -16.37 -19.02
C THR A 31 8.04 -15.74 -17.64
N VAL A 32 7.38 -16.30 -16.64
CA VAL A 32 7.54 -15.91 -15.24
C VAL A 32 8.43 -16.92 -14.53
N VAL A 33 9.47 -16.44 -13.86
CA VAL A 33 10.41 -17.25 -13.06
C VAL A 33 10.24 -16.89 -11.59
N SER A 34 10.12 -17.89 -10.72
CA SER A 34 10.06 -17.65 -9.27
C SER A 34 10.63 -18.84 -8.49
N ASN A 35 11.37 -18.54 -7.42
CA ASN A 35 11.85 -19.53 -6.46
C ASN A 35 10.74 -20.04 -5.51
N LYS A 36 9.54 -19.48 -5.59
CA LYS A 36 8.34 -19.92 -4.87
C LYS A 36 7.31 -20.41 -5.87
N PRO A 37 6.71 -21.60 -5.67
CA PRO A 37 5.70 -22.15 -6.59
C PRO A 37 4.31 -21.53 -6.37
N TYR A 38 4.20 -20.54 -5.52
CA TYR A 38 2.92 -19.95 -5.11
C TYR A 38 2.93 -18.43 -5.20
N PHE A 39 1.77 -17.86 -5.52
CA PHE A 39 1.48 -16.45 -5.27
C PHE A 39 1.24 -16.24 -3.77
N HIS A 40 1.66 -15.11 -3.27
CA HIS A 40 1.48 -14.75 -1.88
C HIS A 40 1.05 -13.28 -1.75
N PHE A 41 -0.08 -13.06 -1.07
CA PHE A 41 -0.58 -11.72 -0.77
C PHE A 41 0.03 -11.21 0.54
N VAL A 42 1.23 -10.64 0.43
CA VAL A 42 2.07 -10.17 1.56
C VAL A 42 1.35 -9.25 2.56
N PRO A 43 0.43 -8.33 2.16
CA PRO A 43 -0.25 -7.45 3.12
C PRO A 43 -1.07 -8.14 4.22
N SER A 44 -1.35 -9.43 4.05
CA SER A 44 -2.10 -10.22 5.04
C SER A 44 -1.23 -10.94 6.06
N ASN A 45 0.10 -10.83 5.95
CA ASN A 45 1.03 -11.50 6.86
C ASN A 45 0.84 -11.14 8.34
N PRO A 46 0.57 -9.88 8.74
CA PRO A 46 0.23 -9.57 10.12
C PRO A 46 -0.95 -10.40 10.64
N GLY A 47 -1.98 -10.61 9.80
CA GLY A 47 -3.11 -11.48 10.12
C GLY A 47 -2.74 -12.95 10.24
N VAL A 48 -1.81 -13.45 9.42
CA VAL A 48 -1.27 -14.83 9.53
C VAL A 48 -0.49 -14.98 10.84
N ALA A 49 0.35 -14.02 11.19
CA ALA A 49 1.13 -14.02 12.42
C ALA A 49 0.27 -13.91 13.70
N MET A 50 -0.99 -13.52 13.57
CA MET A 50 -1.98 -13.53 14.65
C MET A 50 -2.91 -14.76 14.62
N GLY A 51 -2.81 -15.62 13.58
CA GLY A 51 -3.73 -16.73 13.36
C GLY A 51 -5.14 -16.30 12.94
N TRP A 52 -5.29 -15.07 12.42
CA TRP A 52 -6.57 -14.54 11.90
C TRP A 52 -6.73 -14.77 10.41
N ARG A 53 -5.68 -15.26 9.77
CA ARG A 53 -5.65 -15.77 8.41
C ARG A 53 -4.89 -17.06 8.36
N GLU A 54 -5.39 -18.00 7.58
CA GLU A 54 -4.66 -19.21 7.25
C GLU A 54 -3.80 -18.99 6.00
N ARG A 55 -2.71 -19.74 5.90
CA ARG A 55 -1.84 -19.71 4.71
C ARG A 55 -2.61 -19.91 3.41
N SER A 56 -3.55 -20.85 3.38
CA SER A 56 -4.37 -21.20 2.22
C SER A 56 -5.25 -20.06 1.71
N GLU A 57 -5.59 -19.10 2.58
CA GLU A 57 -6.36 -17.92 2.22
C GLU A 57 -5.53 -16.90 1.46
N VAL A 58 -4.22 -16.76 1.81
CA VAL A 58 -3.34 -15.69 1.34
C VAL A 58 -2.23 -16.15 0.38
N ALA A 59 -1.99 -17.47 0.28
CA ALA A 59 -1.01 -18.06 -0.61
C ALA A 59 -1.58 -19.29 -1.31
N PHE A 60 -1.32 -19.41 -2.64
CA PHE A 60 -1.84 -20.52 -3.46
C PHE A 60 -0.93 -20.80 -4.65
N PRO A 61 -0.89 -22.04 -5.18
CA PRO A 61 -0.10 -22.39 -6.36
C PRO A 61 -0.39 -21.43 -7.52
N ILE A 62 0.66 -20.88 -8.14
CA ILE A 62 0.48 -19.85 -9.19
C ILE A 62 0.51 -20.41 -10.61
N ALA A 63 1.20 -21.52 -10.85
CA ALA A 63 1.38 -22.09 -12.18
C ALA A 63 0.06 -22.28 -12.96
N PRO A 64 -1.01 -22.87 -12.39
CA PRO A 64 -2.25 -23.08 -13.14
C PRO A 64 -2.89 -21.78 -13.66
N TYR A 65 -2.73 -20.68 -12.91
CA TYR A 65 -3.30 -19.38 -13.26
C TYR A 65 -2.47 -18.64 -14.31
N LEU A 66 -1.16 -18.83 -14.35
CA LEU A 66 -0.27 -18.30 -15.39
C LEU A 66 -0.47 -19.08 -16.70
N GLU A 67 -0.42 -20.40 -16.62
CA GLU A 67 -0.54 -21.31 -17.78
C GLU A 67 -1.90 -21.18 -18.48
N SER A 68 -2.99 -21.02 -17.72
CA SER A 68 -4.32 -20.78 -18.27
C SER A 68 -4.43 -19.51 -19.11
N ARG A 69 -3.47 -18.58 -18.95
CA ARG A 69 -3.34 -17.34 -19.74
C ARG A 69 -2.26 -17.44 -20.83
N GLY A 70 -1.68 -18.61 -21.04
CA GLY A 70 -0.58 -18.80 -21.98
C GLY A 70 0.73 -18.14 -21.55
N ILE A 71 0.96 -18.01 -20.24
CA ILE A 71 2.20 -17.53 -19.65
C ILE A 71 2.98 -18.75 -19.14
N LYS A 72 4.22 -18.92 -19.58
CA LYS A 72 5.10 -19.98 -19.11
C LYS A 72 5.53 -19.70 -17.67
N PHE A 73 5.48 -20.72 -16.81
CA PHE A 73 5.99 -20.61 -15.44
C PHE A 73 7.18 -21.56 -15.24
N ILE A 74 8.27 -21.02 -14.68
CA ILE A 74 9.45 -21.77 -14.30
C ILE A 74 9.67 -21.64 -12.79
N HIS A 75 9.51 -22.75 -12.07
CA HIS A 75 9.83 -22.81 -10.65
C HIS A 75 11.34 -22.98 -10.46
N SER A 76 12.05 -21.87 -10.36
CA SER A 76 13.49 -21.82 -10.09
C SER A 76 13.88 -20.48 -9.47
N GLY A 77 14.98 -20.46 -8.71
CA GLY A 77 15.65 -19.23 -8.32
C GLY A 77 16.47 -18.67 -9.49
N VAL A 78 16.79 -17.38 -9.37
CA VAL A 78 17.74 -16.70 -10.25
C VAL A 78 19.14 -16.88 -9.67
N LYS A 79 20.02 -17.53 -10.42
CA LYS A 79 21.41 -17.71 -10.04
C LYS A 79 22.24 -16.47 -10.35
N ARG A 80 22.05 -15.89 -11.55
CA ARG A 80 22.77 -14.71 -12.02
C ARG A 80 22.04 -14.06 -13.19
N ILE A 81 22.13 -12.75 -13.30
CA ILE A 81 21.75 -11.98 -14.48
C ILE A 81 23.00 -11.48 -15.19
N GLN A 82 23.08 -11.67 -16.49
CA GLN A 82 24.18 -11.24 -17.35
C GLN A 82 23.63 -10.34 -18.47
N PRO A 83 23.33 -9.06 -18.14
CA PRO A 83 22.61 -8.18 -19.06
C PRO A 83 23.43 -7.81 -20.30
N ASP A 84 24.77 -7.82 -20.24
CA ASP A 84 25.66 -7.57 -21.38
C ASP A 84 25.46 -8.57 -22.53
N ILE A 85 25.04 -9.80 -22.20
CA ILE A 85 24.77 -10.87 -23.18
C ILE A 85 23.29 -11.29 -23.19
N ILE A 86 22.42 -10.47 -22.60
CA ILE A 86 20.95 -10.66 -22.61
C ILE A 86 20.54 -12.03 -22.03
N GLN A 87 21.15 -12.45 -20.92
CA GLN A 87 21.01 -13.79 -20.36
C GLN A 87 20.65 -13.78 -18.89
N VAL A 88 19.80 -14.72 -18.48
CA VAL A 88 19.51 -15.05 -17.08
C VAL A 88 19.82 -16.53 -16.85
N ASP A 89 20.71 -16.82 -15.91
CA ASP A 89 21.02 -18.17 -15.45
C ASP A 89 20.10 -18.51 -14.26
N LEU A 90 19.51 -19.68 -14.27
CA LEU A 90 18.64 -20.17 -13.22
C LEU A 90 19.32 -21.22 -12.34
N ASP A 91 18.82 -21.39 -11.11
CA ASP A 91 19.37 -22.36 -10.14
C ASP A 91 19.20 -23.83 -10.60
N ASN A 92 18.16 -24.10 -11.41
CA ASN A 92 17.91 -25.44 -11.98
C ASN A 92 18.81 -25.77 -13.19
N GLY A 93 19.68 -24.84 -13.59
CA GLY A 93 20.61 -25.00 -14.72
C GLY A 93 20.07 -24.47 -16.06
N ASP A 94 18.80 -24.07 -16.14
CA ASP A 94 18.25 -23.46 -17.34
C ASP A 94 18.87 -22.08 -17.59
N VAL A 95 18.93 -21.72 -18.86
CA VAL A 95 19.40 -20.41 -19.34
C VAL A 95 18.27 -19.78 -20.15
N LEU A 96 17.94 -18.53 -19.85
CA LEU A 96 16.92 -17.77 -20.57
C LEU A 96 17.54 -16.58 -21.29
N PHE A 97 17.18 -16.40 -22.56
CA PHE A 97 17.43 -15.16 -23.32
C PHE A 97 16.15 -14.36 -23.41
N TYR A 98 16.25 -13.03 -23.50
CA TYR A 98 15.08 -12.14 -23.48
C TYR A 98 15.25 -10.97 -24.43
N ASP A 99 14.17 -10.46 -24.98
CA ASP A 99 14.11 -9.14 -25.65
C ASP A 99 13.88 -8.02 -24.61
N ALA A 100 13.08 -8.32 -23.57
CA ALA A 100 12.90 -7.44 -22.42
C ALA A 100 12.89 -8.27 -21.11
N LEU A 101 13.54 -7.74 -20.07
CA LEU A 101 13.58 -8.33 -18.74
C LEU A 101 12.87 -7.44 -17.73
N LEU A 102 11.89 -7.99 -17.02
CA LEU A 102 11.25 -7.32 -15.88
C LEU A 102 11.67 -7.97 -14.57
N ILE A 103 12.38 -7.23 -13.74
CA ILE A 103 12.78 -7.67 -12.40
C ILE A 103 11.70 -7.23 -11.40
N ALA A 104 11.00 -8.20 -10.81
CA ALA A 104 9.93 -8.03 -9.83
C ALA A 104 10.08 -9.03 -8.66
N THR A 105 11.33 -9.33 -8.30
CA THR A 105 11.72 -10.34 -7.31
C THR A 105 11.31 -10.00 -5.88
N GLY A 106 10.90 -8.74 -5.65
CA GLY A 106 10.84 -8.20 -4.30
C GLY A 106 12.22 -8.05 -3.67
N ALA A 107 12.27 -7.88 -2.37
CA ALA A 107 13.50 -7.71 -1.60
C ALA A 107 13.67 -8.82 -0.56
N ALA A 108 14.89 -9.04 -0.15
CA ALA A 108 15.25 -9.92 0.96
C ALA A 108 15.52 -9.09 2.23
N GLY A 109 15.13 -9.60 3.39
CA GLY A 109 15.56 -9.02 4.65
C GLY A 109 17.06 -9.21 4.86
N MET A 110 17.70 -8.23 5.47
CA MET A 110 19.13 -8.23 5.85
C MET A 110 19.27 -8.29 7.38
N PRO A 111 18.87 -9.41 8.02
CA PRO A 111 18.85 -9.49 9.47
C PRO A 111 20.26 -9.46 10.10
N ASP A 112 21.29 -9.84 9.35
CA ASP A 112 22.67 -9.88 9.83
C ASP A 112 23.29 -8.48 10.09
N GLU A 113 22.61 -7.41 9.62
CA GLU A 113 22.99 -6.03 9.93
C GLU A 113 22.81 -5.67 11.41
N VAL A 114 21.98 -6.43 12.14
CA VAL A 114 21.79 -6.27 13.59
C VAL A 114 22.10 -7.61 14.28
N PRO A 115 23.20 -7.69 15.08
CA PRO A 115 23.57 -8.90 15.77
C PRO A 115 22.42 -9.48 16.62
N GLY A 116 22.12 -10.77 16.41
CA GLY A 116 21.08 -11.49 17.12
C GLY A 116 19.65 -11.31 16.59
N LEU A 117 19.43 -10.47 15.56
CA LEU A 117 18.09 -10.25 15.03
C LEU A 117 17.50 -11.53 14.44
N ALA A 118 18.28 -12.26 13.64
CA ALA A 118 17.82 -13.50 13.01
C ALA A 118 17.53 -14.62 14.01
N GLU A 119 18.33 -14.70 15.08
CA GLU A 119 18.29 -15.79 16.07
C GLU A 119 17.22 -15.60 17.14
N HIS A 120 16.96 -14.33 17.51
CA HIS A 120 16.20 -14.03 18.73
C HIS A 120 14.88 -13.31 18.47
N THR A 121 14.54 -13.00 17.22
CA THR A 121 13.28 -12.34 16.87
C THR A 121 12.49 -13.07 15.80
N HIS A 122 11.22 -12.72 15.68
CA HIS A 122 10.34 -13.22 14.64
C HIS A 122 10.20 -12.17 13.53
N SER A 123 9.95 -12.64 12.29
CA SER A 123 9.66 -11.79 11.15
C SER A 123 8.27 -12.12 10.60
N VAL A 124 7.54 -11.11 10.13
CA VAL A 124 6.23 -11.27 9.50
C VAL A 124 6.25 -10.92 8.01
N ILE A 125 7.45 -10.76 7.42
CA ILE A 125 7.58 -10.31 6.02
C ILE A 125 7.17 -11.40 5.02
N HIS A 126 7.38 -12.69 5.36
CA HIS A 126 7.01 -13.84 4.54
C HIS A 126 6.02 -14.74 5.28
N VAL A 127 5.14 -15.41 4.53
CA VAL A 127 4.11 -16.29 5.11
C VAL A 127 4.70 -17.38 6.01
N ASP A 128 5.79 -18.04 5.61
CA ASP A 128 6.46 -19.06 6.41
C ASP A 128 6.95 -18.48 7.75
N ARG A 129 7.48 -17.27 7.74
CA ARG A 129 7.94 -16.57 8.95
C ARG A 129 6.77 -16.09 9.81
N ALA A 130 5.67 -15.65 9.19
CA ALA A 130 4.46 -15.26 9.89
C ALA A 130 3.81 -16.45 10.62
N GLU A 131 3.81 -17.65 10.02
CA GLU A 131 3.38 -18.89 10.68
C GLU A 131 4.26 -19.23 11.88
N HIS A 132 5.59 -19.10 11.76
CA HIS A 132 6.51 -19.28 12.89
C HIS A 132 6.29 -18.24 13.99
N ALA A 133 6.05 -16.97 13.63
CA ALA A 133 5.72 -15.91 14.56
C ALA A 133 4.41 -16.23 15.33
N TYR A 134 3.40 -16.77 14.64
CA TYR A 134 2.16 -17.20 15.26
C TYR A 134 2.38 -18.37 16.22
N ALA A 135 3.17 -19.38 15.84
CA ALA A 135 3.48 -20.50 16.72
C ALA A 135 4.16 -20.03 18.02
N ALA A 136 5.12 -19.11 17.91
CA ALA A 136 5.79 -18.51 19.07
C ALA A 136 4.83 -17.63 19.89
N TYR A 137 3.94 -16.85 19.26
CA TYR A 137 2.94 -16.07 19.96
C TYR A 137 1.95 -16.94 20.76
N ARG A 138 1.58 -18.10 20.23
CA ARG A 138 0.76 -19.08 20.97
C ARG A 138 1.43 -19.61 22.24
N GLU A 139 2.74 -19.78 22.23
CA GLU A 139 3.50 -20.15 23.43
C GLU A 139 3.61 -18.96 24.40
N PHE A 140 3.89 -17.77 23.86
CA PHE A 140 3.99 -16.53 24.62
C PHE A 140 2.72 -16.26 25.47
N VAL A 141 1.52 -16.45 24.92
CA VAL A 141 0.27 -16.17 25.67
C VAL A 141 0.03 -17.09 26.85
N LYS A 142 0.77 -18.21 26.96
CA LYS A 142 0.73 -19.09 28.14
C LYS A 142 1.55 -18.53 29.32
N HIS A 143 2.59 -17.76 29.00
CA HIS A 143 3.49 -17.12 29.95
C HIS A 143 3.77 -15.69 29.50
N PRO A 144 2.77 -14.79 29.61
CA PRO A 144 2.86 -13.44 29.08
C PRO A 144 3.93 -12.62 29.81
N GLY A 145 4.60 -11.75 29.05
CA GLY A 145 5.63 -10.83 29.50
C GLY A 145 5.73 -9.61 28.57
N PRO A 146 6.81 -8.83 28.62
CA PRO A 146 6.98 -7.69 27.73
C PRO A 146 7.09 -8.10 26.26
N ILE A 147 6.47 -7.31 25.37
CA ILE A 147 6.59 -7.42 23.92
C ILE A 147 7.40 -6.24 23.40
N VAL A 148 8.37 -6.53 22.52
CA VAL A 148 9.04 -5.51 21.71
C VAL A 148 8.77 -5.78 20.23
N VAL A 149 8.17 -4.81 19.54
CA VAL A 149 8.05 -4.81 18.09
C VAL A 149 9.03 -3.79 17.54
N GLY A 150 10.00 -4.23 16.74
CA GLY A 150 11.11 -3.41 16.32
C GLY A 150 11.27 -3.29 14.80
N ALA A 151 11.88 -2.20 14.37
CA ALA A 151 12.36 -1.99 13.03
C ALA A 151 13.84 -1.60 13.07
N ALA A 152 14.66 -2.30 12.29
CA ALA A 152 16.08 -2.03 12.18
C ALA A 152 16.35 -0.74 11.39
N PRO A 153 17.52 -0.10 11.54
CA PRO A 153 17.93 0.99 10.67
C PRO A 153 17.79 0.62 9.19
N GLY A 154 17.18 1.48 8.39
CA GLY A 154 16.93 1.22 6.96
C GLY A 154 15.74 0.28 6.67
N ALA A 155 14.99 -0.15 7.68
CA ALA A 155 13.74 -0.87 7.45
C ALA A 155 12.74 -0.02 6.68
N SER A 156 12.01 -0.64 5.76
CA SER A 156 11.03 -0.02 4.88
C SER A 156 9.64 -0.64 5.05
N ALA A 157 8.64 -0.09 4.37
CA ALA A 157 7.26 -0.58 4.41
C ALA A 157 6.73 -0.72 5.85
N LEU A 158 6.88 0.33 6.65
CA LEU A 158 6.57 0.33 8.10
C LEU A 158 5.07 0.29 8.42
N GLY A 159 4.20 0.34 7.42
CA GLY A 159 2.77 0.17 7.62
C GLY A 159 2.39 -1.11 8.36
N PRO A 160 2.78 -2.29 7.89
CA PRO A 160 2.55 -3.56 8.58
C PRO A 160 3.21 -3.68 9.95
N PHE A 161 4.26 -2.91 10.22
CA PHE A 161 4.89 -2.82 11.54
C PHE A 161 3.93 -2.25 12.60
N TYR A 162 3.30 -1.11 12.31
CA TYR A 162 2.26 -0.54 13.18
C TYR A 162 1.04 -1.44 13.27
N GLU A 163 0.59 -1.95 12.13
CA GLU A 163 -0.53 -2.88 12.09
C GLU A 163 -0.33 -4.06 13.04
N TYR A 164 0.83 -4.70 12.99
CA TYR A 164 1.11 -5.86 13.83
C TYR A 164 1.06 -5.52 15.32
N ALA A 165 1.58 -4.37 15.73
CA ALA A 165 1.51 -3.91 17.12
C ALA A 165 0.06 -3.69 17.59
N PHE A 166 -0.80 -3.11 16.74
CA PHE A 166 -2.21 -2.95 17.06
C PHE A 166 -2.98 -4.28 17.06
N LEU A 167 -2.63 -5.21 16.20
CA LEU A 167 -3.22 -6.56 16.23
C LEU A 167 -2.84 -7.32 17.51
N LEU A 168 -1.60 -7.20 17.97
CA LEU A 168 -1.17 -7.75 19.27
C LEU A 168 -1.98 -7.13 20.42
N ASP A 169 -2.14 -5.81 20.45
CA ASP A 169 -2.98 -5.14 21.47
C ASP A 169 -4.42 -5.67 21.44
N ALA A 170 -5.03 -5.76 20.25
CA ALA A 170 -6.40 -6.21 20.09
C ALA A 170 -6.59 -7.67 20.54
N ASP A 171 -5.65 -8.58 20.21
CA ASP A 171 -5.73 -9.98 20.61
C ASP A 171 -5.51 -10.17 22.13
N LEU A 172 -4.54 -9.45 22.68
CA LEU A 172 -4.31 -9.46 24.13
C LEU A 172 -5.53 -8.95 24.92
N ARG A 173 -6.24 -7.95 24.41
CA ARG A 173 -7.52 -7.47 24.99
C ARG A 173 -8.60 -8.55 24.91
N ARG A 174 -8.75 -9.24 23.79
CA ARG A 174 -9.70 -10.35 23.63
C ARG A 174 -9.42 -11.50 24.60
N ARG A 175 -8.15 -11.71 24.95
CA ARG A 175 -7.69 -12.73 25.90
C ARG A 175 -7.69 -12.28 27.37
N ASN A 176 -8.00 -11.01 27.64
CA ASN A 176 -7.87 -10.39 28.96
C ASN A 176 -6.43 -10.43 29.53
N LEU A 177 -5.42 -10.39 28.66
CA LEU A 177 -4.00 -10.39 29.03
C LEU A 177 -3.35 -9.01 28.90
N ARG A 178 -4.03 -8.03 28.29
CA ARG A 178 -3.43 -6.74 27.91
C ARG A 178 -2.80 -5.97 29.08
N GLU A 179 -3.40 -6.00 30.24
CA GLU A 179 -2.89 -5.29 31.43
C GLU A 179 -1.64 -5.95 32.04
N GLN A 180 -1.34 -7.20 31.66
CA GLN A 180 -0.17 -7.94 32.12
C GLN A 180 1.02 -7.80 31.16
N VAL A 181 0.79 -7.22 29.97
CA VAL A 181 1.76 -7.17 28.87
C VAL A 181 2.05 -5.72 28.51
N SER A 182 3.29 -5.28 28.65
CA SER A 182 3.75 -4.04 28.04
C SER A 182 4.11 -4.28 26.58
N ILE A 183 3.72 -3.34 25.68
CA ILE A 183 4.12 -3.36 24.27
C ILE A 183 4.96 -2.11 24.02
N THR A 184 6.16 -2.29 23.49
CA THR A 184 7.07 -1.21 23.13
C THR A 184 7.44 -1.30 21.66
N LEU A 185 7.27 -0.20 20.92
CA LEU A 185 7.80 -0.04 19.57
C LEU A 185 9.23 0.50 19.63
N VAL A 186 10.10 -0.06 18.80
CA VAL A 186 11.45 0.46 18.55
C VAL A 186 11.55 0.76 17.07
N THR A 187 11.72 2.04 16.70
CA THR A 187 11.67 2.44 15.30
C THR A 187 12.78 3.43 14.95
N PRO A 188 13.41 3.31 13.76
CA PRO A 188 14.35 4.30 13.25
C PRO A 188 13.68 5.64 12.92
N GLU A 189 12.35 5.66 12.82
CA GLU A 189 11.60 6.87 12.48
C GLU A 189 11.82 7.99 13.50
N PRO A 190 11.90 9.26 13.06
CA PRO A 190 12.06 10.41 13.97
C PRO A 190 10.83 10.65 14.85
N TRP A 191 9.66 10.18 14.45
CA TRP A 191 8.40 10.17 15.21
C TRP A 191 7.47 9.05 14.71
N PRO A 192 6.50 8.61 15.50
CA PRO A 192 5.56 7.57 15.07
C PRO A 192 4.72 8.03 13.88
N GLY A 193 4.68 7.19 12.83
CA GLY A 193 3.92 7.48 11.62
C GLY A 193 4.65 8.33 10.59
N HIS A 194 5.96 8.45 10.67
CA HIS A 194 6.80 9.00 9.60
C HIS A 194 6.75 8.11 8.34
N LEU A 195 6.70 6.78 8.51
CA LEU A 195 6.50 5.75 7.49
C LEU A 195 7.51 5.78 6.31
N GLY A 196 8.64 6.48 6.47
CA GLY A 196 9.59 6.71 5.38
C GLY A 196 9.09 7.68 4.30
N LEU A 197 8.01 8.39 4.57
CA LEU A 197 7.39 9.31 3.62
C LEU A 197 7.98 10.72 3.65
N GLY A 198 8.69 11.07 4.73
CA GLY A 198 9.17 12.43 4.96
C GLY A 198 8.05 13.46 5.15
N GLY A 199 8.40 14.63 5.63
CA GLY A 199 7.48 15.75 5.79
C GLY A 199 6.46 15.60 6.92
N GLU A 200 5.69 16.66 7.14
CA GLU A 200 4.62 16.72 8.13
C GLU A 200 3.27 16.32 7.53
N GLY A 201 2.37 15.84 8.36
CA GLY A 201 1.02 15.51 7.98
C GLY A 201 0.18 15.03 9.16
N THR A 202 -1.10 14.81 8.94
CA THR A 202 -2.05 14.36 9.97
C THR A 202 -1.69 12.98 10.53
N CYS A 203 -0.88 12.21 9.82
CA CYS A 203 -0.48 10.86 10.20
C CYS A 203 0.27 10.81 11.54
N ARG A 204 1.18 11.76 11.78
CA ARG A 204 1.94 11.84 13.05
C ARG A 204 1.02 11.92 14.26
N GLY A 205 0.07 12.85 14.26
CA GLY A 205 -0.87 13.03 15.35
C GLY A 205 -1.78 11.82 15.53
N ALA A 206 -2.31 11.28 14.44
CA ALA A 206 -3.26 10.17 14.45
C ALA A 206 -2.60 8.86 14.95
N ILE A 207 -1.40 8.50 14.49
CA ILE A 207 -0.69 7.31 14.97
C ILE A 207 -0.25 7.49 16.43
N THR A 208 0.25 8.68 16.80
CA THR A 208 0.63 8.96 18.19
C THR A 208 -0.58 8.81 19.13
N ALA A 209 -1.73 9.37 18.77
CA ALA A 209 -2.96 9.21 19.55
C ALA A 209 -3.38 7.73 19.68
N ALA A 210 -3.36 6.99 18.56
CA ALA A 210 -3.70 5.58 18.57
C ALA A 210 -2.76 4.74 19.46
N LEU A 211 -1.46 5.02 19.47
CA LEU A 211 -0.49 4.36 20.34
C LEU A 211 -0.76 4.67 21.81
N VAL A 212 -1.06 5.93 22.13
CA VAL A 212 -1.42 6.35 23.51
C VAL A 212 -2.69 5.64 23.97
N ASP A 213 -3.74 5.61 23.15
CA ASP A 213 -5.02 4.94 23.47
C ASP A 213 -4.83 3.44 23.65
N ALA A 214 -3.93 2.83 22.88
CA ALA A 214 -3.57 1.43 23.00
C ALA A 214 -2.56 1.15 24.14
N LYS A 215 -2.07 2.17 24.84
CA LYS A 215 -0.99 2.08 25.84
C LYS A 215 0.26 1.39 25.27
N ILE A 216 0.62 1.68 24.02
CA ILE A 216 1.83 1.18 23.35
C ILE A 216 2.91 2.25 23.45
N GLY A 217 4.05 1.91 24.07
CA GLY A 217 5.22 2.78 24.13
C GLY A 217 5.96 2.84 22.79
N ALA A 218 6.65 3.95 22.49
CA ALA A 218 7.46 4.06 21.28
C ALA A 218 8.80 4.74 21.59
N ILE A 219 9.91 4.14 21.13
CA ILE A 219 11.26 4.71 21.12
C ILE A 219 11.58 5.00 19.66
N CYS A 220 11.67 6.29 19.33
CA CYS A 220 11.95 6.79 17.98
C CYS A 220 13.42 7.18 17.83
N ASN A 221 13.88 7.49 16.60
CA ASN A 221 15.29 7.65 16.28
C ASN A 221 16.14 6.53 16.89
N ALA A 222 15.62 5.33 16.89
CA ALA A 222 16.17 4.20 17.61
C ALA A 222 17.09 3.37 16.70
N ARG A 223 18.35 3.28 17.07
CA ARG A 223 19.32 2.38 16.48
C ARG A 223 19.42 1.13 17.34
N THR A 224 18.88 0.01 16.86
CA THR A 224 19.06 -1.29 17.52
C THR A 224 20.52 -1.71 17.39
N ALA A 225 21.21 -1.81 18.51
CA ALA A 225 22.63 -2.16 18.55
C ALA A 225 22.84 -3.68 18.56
N ARG A 226 22.02 -4.40 19.34
CA ARG A 226 22.14 -5.85 19.53
C ARG A 226 20.85 -6.42 20.11
N ILE A 227 20.57 -7.68 19.79
CA ILE A 227 19.45 -8.45 20.34
C ILE A 227 20.01 -9.73 20.95
N ASP A 228 19.80 -9.90 22.24
CA ASP A 228 20.11 -11.11 22.99
C ASP A 228 18.84 -11.92 23.23
N LYS A 229 18.95 -13.09 23.83
CA LYS A 229 17.84 -14.04 24.03
C LYS A 229 16.61 -13.44 24.73
N ASP A 230 16.81 -12.48 25.63
CA ASP A 230 15.78 -11.91 26.51
C ASP A 230 15.88 -10.37 26.64
N THR A 231 16.83 -9.75 25.97
CA THR A 231 17.06 -8.29 26.03
C THR A 231 17.43 -7.71 24.69
N ILE A 232 16.99 -6.47 24.43
CA ILE A 232 17.30 -5.69 23.23
C ILE A 232 18.01 -4.41 23.67
N GLN A 233 19.18 -4.16 23.10
CA GLN A 233 19.95 -2.94 23.33
C GLN A 233 19.66 -1.94 22.21
N VAL A 234 19.17 -0.76 22.60
CA VAL A 234 18.74 0.30 21.69
C VAL A 234 19.41 1.60 22.08
N THR A 235 20.02 2.28 21.12
CA THR A 235 20.50 3.64 21.28
C THR A 235 19.50 4.60 20.64
N GLU A 236 18.90 5.48 21.46
CA GLU A 236 18.05 6.58 21.02
C GLU A 236 18.93 7.77 20.63
N LEU A 237 18.73 8.34 19.46
CA LEU A 237 19.42 9.52 18.97
C LEU A 237 18.53 10.77 19.11
N ASP A 238 19.16 11.93 19.25
CA ASP A 238 18.47 13.21 19.12
C ASP A 238 18.29 13.60 17.63
N ALA A 239 17.65 14.74 17.38
CA ALA A 239 17.41 15.23 16.02
C ALA A 239 18.71 15.57 15.25
N ALA A 240 19.83 15.75 15.93
CA ALA A 240 21.15 15.98 15.33
C ALA A 240 21.95 14.70 15.11
N GLY A 241 21.36 13.52 15.43
CA GLY A 241 22.02 12.21 15.31
C GLY A 241 22.99 11.88 16.43
N LYS A 242 23.01 12.67 17.53
CA LYS A 242 23.84 12.41 18.70
C LYS A 242 23.12 11.45 19.64
N GLU A 243 23.87 10.58 20.31
CA GLU A 243 23.31 9.66 21.31
C GLU A 243 22.67 10.44 22.47
N LYS A 244 21.38 10.16 22.71
CA LYS A 244 20.58 10.76 23.77
C LYS A 244 20.48 9.82 24.96
N GLN A 245 20.15 8.55 24.71
CA GLN A 245 19.95 7.55 25.74
C GLN A 245 20.15 6.14 25.18
N THR A 246 20.67 5.24 26.03
CA THR A 246 20.70 3.80 25.75
C THR A 246 19.64 3.10 26.58
N HIS A 247 18.88 2.22 25.95
CA HIS A 247 17.85 1.40 26.56
C HIS A 247 18.26 -0.06 26.51
N THR A 248 18.01 -0.79 27.61
CA THR A 248 18.04 -2.25 27.65
C THR A 248 16.63 -2.72 27.91
N LEU A 249 15.98 -3.25 26.89
CA LEU A 249 14.57 -3.63 26.90
C LEU A 249 14.44 -5.14 27.13
N PRO A 250 13.88 -5.58 28.26
CA PRO A 250 13.52 -6.99 28.41
C PRO A 250 12.35 -7.34 27.51
N TYR A 251 12.32 -8.56 26.99
CA TYR A 251 11.20 -9.06 26.21
C TYR A 251 10.97 -10.56 26.41
N ALA A 252 9.72 -10.97 26.31
CA ALA A 252 9.31 -12.37 26.27
C ALA A 252 8.83 -12.78 24.86
N TYR A 253 8.48 -11.78 24.02
CA TYR A 253 8.18 -11.96 22.60
C TYR A 253 8.69 -10.74 21.82
N SER A 254 9.29 -10.99 20.66
CA SER A 254 9.74 -9.91 19.80
C SER A 254 9.54 -10.23 18.33
N ALA A 255 9.05 -9.25 17.56
CA ALA A 255 8.99 -9.29 16.11
C ALA A 255 9.75 -8.09 15.52
N TYR A 256 10.56 -8.32 14.50
CA TYR A 256 11.43 -7.28 13.93
C TYR A 256 11.33 -7.19 12.42
N TRP A 257 11.32 -5.96 11.92
CA TRP A 257 11.48 -5.58 10.52
C TRP A 257 12.94 -5.30 10.23
N ALA A 258 13.59 -6.22 9.53
CA ALA A 258 14.96 -6.02 9.05
C ALA A 258 14.98 -4.98 7.91
N ALA A 259 16.12 -4.35 7.70
CA ALA A 259 16.37 -3.61 6.48
C ALA A 259 16.25 -4.52 5.25
N LEU A 260 15.88 -3.94 4.10
CA LEU A 260 15.72 -4.68 2.85
C LEU A 260 16.92 -4.49 1.93
N GLY A 261 17.26 -5.53 1.20
CA GLY A 261 18.27 -5.53 0.14
C GLY A 261 17.89 -6.44 -1.00
N GLY A 262 18.67 -6.44 -2.07
CA GLY A 262 18.42 -7.28 -3.23
C GLY A 262 18.56 -8.77 -2.91
N VAL A 263 17.79 -9.59 -3.63
CA VAL A 263 17.91 -11.05 -3.55
C VAL A 263 19.28 -11.52 -4.06
N PRO A 264 19.81 -12.68 -3.60
CA PRO A 264 21.17 -13.12 -3.94
C PRO A 264 21.50 -13.11 -5.43
N GLY A 265 20.60 -13.57 -6.29
CA GLY A 265 20.81 -13.64 -7.75
C GLY A 265 20.93 -12.30 -8.48
N LEU A 266 20.65 -11.18 -7.81
CA LEU A 266 20.84 -9.82 -8.35
C LEU A 266 22.17 -9.20 -7.92
N ARG A 267 22.70 -9.63 -6.76
CA ARG A 267 23.87 -8.98 -6.14
C ARG A 267 25.12 -9.11 -7.01
N GLY A 268 25.92 -8.07 -7.04
CA GLY A 268 27.23 -8.07 -7.72
C GLY A 268 27.17 -7.85 -9.23
N THR A 269 26.00 -7.68 -9.85
CA THR A 269 25.90 -7.27 -11.25
C THR A 269 26.13 -5.77 -11.36
N SER A 270 27.30 -5.41 -11.91
CA SER A 270 27.69 -3.99 -12.11
C SER A 270 26.68 -3.26 -12.99
N GLY A 271 26.41 -2.00 -12.70
CA GLY A 271 25.45 -1.18 -13.46
C GLY A 271 23.97 -1.54 -13.25
N LEU A 272 23.67 -2.75 -12.75
CA LEU A 272 22.29 -3.18 -12.53
C LEU A 272 21.78 -2.79 -11.14
N VAL A 273 22.60 -2.93 -10.11
CA VAL A 273 22.18 -2.78 -8.72
C VAL A 273 23.07 -1.83 -7.93
N ASP A 274 22.51 -1.27 -6.86
CA ASP A 274 23.23 -0.47 -5.88
C ASP A 274 24.05 -1.33 -4.89
N ALA A 275 24.68 -0.68 -3.91
CA ALA A 275 25.49 -1.36 -2.88
C ALA A 275 24.70 -2.34 -2.01
N ARG A 276 23.36 -2.19 -1.91
CA ARG A 276 22.45 -3.11 -1.20
C ARG A 276 21.90 -4.21 -2.11
N GLY A 277 22.26 -4.21 -3.39
CA GLY A 277 21.76 -5.17 -4.38
C GLY A 277 20.36 -4.85 -4.89
N LEU A 278 19.85 -3.64 -4.67
CA LEU A 278 18.58 -3.16 -5.21
C LEU A 278 18.77 -2.62 -6.63
N VAL A 279 17.81 -2.86 -7.51
CA VAL A 279 17.89 -2.50 -8.93
C VAL A 279 17.77 -1.00 -9.11
N MET A 280 18.73 -0.39 -9.80
CA MET A 280 18.70 1.01 -10.18
C MET A 280 17.79 1.19 -11.39
N VAL A 281 16.90 2.19 -11.34
CA VAL A 281 16.00 2.54 -12.46
C VAL A 281 15.93 4.04 -12.68
N ASP A 282 15.65 4.43 -13.92
CA ASP A 282 15.35 5.80 -14.34
C ASP A 282 13.84 6.13 -14.15
N GLU A 283 13.43 7.30 -14.63
CA GLU A 283 12.03 7.76 -14.62
C GLU A 283 11.08 6.91 -15.50
N TYR A 284 11.61 6.01 -16.31
CA TYR A 284 10.87 5.06 -17.13
C TYR A 284 10.77 3.67 -16.51
N LEU A 285 11.22 3.50 -15.26
CA LEU A 285 11.39 2.20 -14.57
C LEU A 285 12.36 1.25 -15.27
N ARG A 286 13.27 1.80 -16.05
CA ARG A 286 14.26 1.13 -16.87
C ARG A 286 15.64 1.30 -16.23
N ASN A 287 16.47 0.26 -16.28
CA ASN A 287 17.86 0.41 -15.81
C ASN A 287 18.64 1.35 -16.74
N PRO A 288 19.40 2.32 -16.19
CA PRO A 288 20.14 3.29 -17.01
C PRO A 288 21.21 2.68 -17.94
N ASP A 289 21.89 1.63 -17.48
CA ASP A 289 22.98 0.98 -18.21
C ASP A 289 22.46 -0.11 -19.15
N TYR A 290 21.30 -0.70 -18.87
CA TYR A 290 20.71 -1.81 -19.62
C TYR A 290 19.29 -1.49 -20.07
N PRO A 291 19.12 -0.86 -21.25
CA PRO A 291 17.82 -0.31 -21.69
C PRO A 291 16.68 -1.31 -21.87
N ASN A 292 16.99 -2.60 -21.98
CA ASN A 292 16.01 -3.69 -22.08
C ASN A 292 15.72 -4.37 -20.71
N VAL A 293 16.23 -3.81 -19.61
CA VAL A 293 16.00 -4.29 -18.24
C VAL A 293 15.18 -3.27 -17.47
N PHE A 294 14.07 -3.73 -16.93
CA PHE A 294 13.13 -2.94 -16.13
C PHE A 294 12.98 -3.52 -14.73
N ALA A 295 12.57 -2.70 -13.76
CA ALA A 295 12.26 -3.22 -12.43
C ALA A 295 11.12 -2.46 -11.75
N ILE A 296 10.34 -3.19 -10.91
CA ILE A 296 9.24 -2.64 -10.11
C ILE A 296 9.13 -3.32 -8.75
N GLY A 297 8.54 -2.61 -7.78
CA GLY A 297 8.30 -3.10 -6.42
C GLY A 297 9.53 -3.04 -5.53
N ALA A 298 9.53 -3.81 -4.45
CA ALA A 298 10.52 -3.70 -3.37
C ALA A 298 11.98 -4.05 -3.78
N CYS A 299 12.20 -4.59 -4.99
CA CYS A 299 13.57 -4.80 -5.51
C CYS A 299 14.21 -3.53 -6.07
N VAL A 300 13.46 -2.44 -6.22
CA VAL A 300 13.95 -1.17 -6.79
C VAL A 300 14.65 -0.34 -5.73
N ALA A 301 15.79 0.24 -6.07
CA ALA A 301 16.51 1.20 -5.26
C ALA A 301 15.74 2.53 -5.21
N GLN A 302 14.94 2.70 -4.16
CA GLN A 302 14.20 3.95 -3.92
C GLN A 302 14.99 4.84 -2.96
N PRO A 303 15.20 6.13 -3.29
CA PRO A 303 15.83 7.05 -2.36
C PRO A 303 14.92 7.26 -1.13
N ALA A 304 15.54 7.48 0.03
CA ALA A 304 14.80 7.94 1.20
C ALA A 304 14.15 9.29 0.90
N ALA A 305 12.95 9.51 1.43
CA ALA A 305 12.21 10.76 1.20
C ALA A 305 12.87 11.96 1.89
N ASP A 306 13.59 11.70 2.99
CA ASP A 306 14.35 12.71 3.75
C ASP A 306 15.53 12.07 4.49
N ASN A 307 16.42 12.92 5.01
CA ASN A 307 17.54 12.50 5.86
C ASN A 307 17.09 12.45 7.31
N THR A 308 17.03 11.25 7.87
CA THR A 308 16.70 11.00 9.28
C THR A 308 17.94 10.62 10.09
N PRO A 309 17.99 10.93 11.42
CA PRO A 309 19.13 10.57 12.28
C PRO A 309 19.48 9.08 12.25
N VAL A 310 18.48 8.22 12.19
CA VAL A 310 18.62 6.79 11.88
C VAL A 310 17.96 6.56 10.53
N PRO A 311 18.60 5.89 9.56
CA PRO A 311 18.02 5.69 8.24
C PRO A 311 16.68 4.99 8.29
N VAL A 312 15.69 5.53 7.55
CA VAL A 312 14.37 4.93 7.32
C VAL A 312 14.26 4.61 5.82
N GLY A 313 13.86 3.39 5.49
CA GLY A 313 13.67 2.98 4.11
C GLY A 313 12.42 3.61 3.49
N ALA A 314 12.39 3.65 2.16
CA ALA A 314 11.25 4.17 1.42
C ALA A 314 9.98 3.33 1.66
N PRO A 315 8.80 3.96 1.65
CA PRO A 315 7.55 3.23 1.76
C PRO A 315 7.28 2.43 0.49
N ASP A 316 6.65 1.27 0.65
CA ASP A 316 6.16 0.44 -0.45
C ASP A 316 4.74 -0.03 -0.13
N SER A 317 3.86 -0.03 -1.11
CA SER A 317 2.48 -0.45 -0.97
C SER A 317 2.00 -1.21 -2.20
N VAL A 318 0.98 -2.05 -2.04
CA VAL A 318 0.35 -2.74 -3.18
C VAL A 318 -0.12 -1.73 -4.24
N TYR A 319 -0.57 -0.55 -3.80
CA TYR A 319 -1.05 0.48 -4.70
C TYR A 319 0.09 1.07 -5.54
N SER A 320 1.19 1.51 -4.91
CA SER A 320 2.35 2.05 -5.62
C SER A 320 2.96 1.04 -6.60
N VAL A 321 3.06 -0.22 -6.16
CA VAL A 321 3.55 -1.33 -7.00
C VAL A 321 2.65 -1.58 -8.22
N THR A 322 1.32 -1.54 -8.05
CA THR A 322 0.38 -1.70 -9.18
C THR A 322 0.42 -0.52 -10.14
N GLN A 323 0.57 0.70 -9.63
CA GLN A 323 0.74 1.90 -10.43
C GLN A 323 2.03 1.83 -11.27
N ALA A 324 3.15 1.47 -10.66
CA ALA A 324 4.41 1.23 -11.37
C ALA A 324 4.28 0.10 -12.41
N GLY A 325 3.47 -0.92 -12.12
CA GLY A 325 3.18 -2.03 -13.02
C GLY A 325 2.52 -1.61 -14.34
N GLU A 326 1.63 -0.64 -14.33
CA GLU A 326 1.00 -0.10 -15.54
C GLU A 326 2.03 0.61 -16.41
N THR A 327 2.83 1.52 -15.82
CA THR A 327 3.89 2.26 -16.56
C THR A 327 4.97 1.33 -17.10
N VAL A 328 5.44 0.36 -16.34
CA VAL A 328 6.49 -0.56 -16.82
C VAL A 328 6.02 -1.41 -18.00
N VAL A 329 4.75 -1.84 -18.00
CA VAL A 329 4.16 -2.57 -19.12
C VAL A 329 4.13 -1.69 -20.38
N ASP A 330 3.70 -0.41 -20.25
CA ASP A 330 3.71 0.54 -21.35
C ASP A 330 5.12 0.73 -21.91
N ASN A 331 6.12 0.84 -21.05
CA ASN A 331 7.51 1.06 -21.45
C ASN A 331 8.18 -0.18 -22.05
N ILE A 332 7.85 -1.38 -21.57
CA ILE A 332 8.29 -2.61 -22.23
C ILE A 332 7.69 -2.71 -23.64
N LEU A 333 6.39 -2.42 -23.79
CA LEU A 333 5.75 -2.44 -25.10
C LEU A 333 6.27 -1.33 -26.02
N ALA A 334 6.61 -0.16 -25.47
CA ALA A 334 7.25 0.91 -26.21
C ALA A 334 8.64 0.49 -26.74
N LEU A 335 9.46 -0.17 -25.91
CA LEU A 335 10.74 -0.73 -26.33
C LEU A 335 10.57 -1.74 -27.48
N LEU A 336 9.62 -2.67 -27.34
CA LEU A 336 9.39 -3.73 -28.32
C LEU A 336 8.77 -3.22 -29.64
N GLY A 337 8.05 -2.09 -29.59
CA GLY A 337 7.42 -1.45 -30.72
C GLY A 337 8.21 -0.26 -31.31
N ASP A 338 9.43 -0.01 -30.80
CA ASP A 338 10.26 1.13 -31.18
C ASP A 338 9.52 2.48 -31.07
N THR A 339 8.82 2.68 -29.96
CA THR A 339 8.09 3.93 -29.67
C THR A 339 8.66 4.63 -28.42
N PRO A 340 8.47 5.96 -28.29
CA PRO A 340 8.97 6.68 -27.12
C PRO A 340 8.40 6.13 -25.80
N PRO A 341 9.23 6.02 -24.74
CA PRO A 341 8.78 5.61 -23.42
C PRO A 341 7.93 6.69 -22.74
N VAL A 342 7.16 6.30 -21.74
CA VAL A 342 6.32 7.17 -20.92
C VAL A 342 6.94 7.31 -19.54
N SER A 343 7.15 8.55 -19.09
CA SER A 343 7.65 8.81 -17.73
C SER A 343 6.71 8.25 -16.69
N HIS A 344 7.30 7.67 -15.64
CA HIS A 344 6.51 7.20 -14.52
C HIS A 344 5.92 8.40 -13.75
N ALA A 345 4.61 8.38 -13.54
CA ALA A 345 3.96 9.36 -12.67
C ALA A 345 4.48 9.23 -11.23
N PRO A 346 4.50 10.32 -10.45
CA PRO A 346 4.87 10.25 -9.04
C PRO A 346 4.10 9.15 -8.31
N LEU A 347 4.81 8.32 -7.54
CA LEU A 347 4.18 7.26 -6.76
C LEU A 347 3.24 7.84 -5.71
N HIS A 348 2.16 7.14 -5.46
CA HIS A 348 1.19 7.46 -4.41
C HIS A 348 1.24 6.38 -3.33
N ALA A 349 1.36 6.80 -2.07
CA ALA A 349 1.25 5.89 -0.95
C ALA A 349 -0.20 5.80 -0.48
N ARG A 350 -0.77 4.59 -0.57
CA ARG A 350 -2.10 4.27 -0.07
C ARG A 350 -2.01 2.99 0.74
N TRP A 351 -2.50 3.05 1.95
CA TRP A 351 -2.34 1.93 2.87
C TRP A 351 -3.56 1.76 3.78
N LEU A 352 -3.91 0.51 4.06
CA LEU A 352 -4.94 0.10 5.00
C LEU A 352 -4.31 -0.79 6.07
N ALA A 353 -4.40 -0.38 7.33
CA ALA A 353 -4.01 -1.18 8.48
C ALA A 353 -5.23 -1.73 9.19
N ASP A 354 -5.18 -2.98 9.56
CA ASP A 354 -6.11 -3.58 10.50
C ASP A 354 -5.65 -3.30 11.95
N MET A 355 -6.58 -2.95 12.82
CA MET A 355 -6.33 -2.72 14.24
C MET A 355 -7.27 -3.58 15.12
N GLY A 356 -7.74 -4.70 14.58
CA GLY A 356 -8.58 -5.68 15.26
C GLY A 356 -10.06 -5.53 14.99
N ASN A 357 -10.74 -4.56 15.55
CA ASN A 357 -12.16 -4.25 15.32
C ASN A 357 -12.36 -2.89 14.65
N THR A 358 -11.29 -2.20 14.38
CA THR A 358 -11.18 -0.94 13.65
C THR A 358 -9.98 -1.01 12.73
N GLY A 359 -9.67 0.06 12.02
CA GLY A 359 -8.47 0.14 11.19
C GLY A 359 -8.10 1.58 10.91
N ALA A 360 -6.94 1.75 10.27
CA ALA A 360 -6.43 3.05 9.82
C ALA A 360 -6.19 3.03 8.32
N ALA A 361 -6.75 4.01 7.61
CA ALA A 361 -6.47 4.29 6.21
C ALA A 361 -5.55 5.49 6.12
N TYR A 362 -4.55 5.41 5.26
CA TYR A 362 -3.58 6.46 5.05
C TYR A 362 -3.38 6.76 3.57
N LEU A 363 -3.32 8.04 3.21
CA LEU A 363 -3.01 8.53 1.86
C LEU A 363 -1.90 9.57 1.91
N ALA A 364 -0.94 9.44 0.99
CA ALA A 364 0.05 10.46 0.65
C ALA A 364 0.20 10.54 -0.87
N GLU A 365 -0.21 11.64 -1.47
CA GLU A 365 -0.27 11.83 -2.91
C GLU A 365 0.28 13.22 -3.29
N PRO A 366 1.37 13.28 -4.01
CA PRO A 366 2.33 12.20 -4.29
C PRO A 366 2.97 11.65 -3.00
N GLN A 367 3.58 10.46 -3.08
CA GLN A 367 4.27 9.83 -1.96
C GLN A 367 5.41 10.71 -1.39
N ALA A 368 6.17 11.33 -2.28
CA ALA A 368 7.22 12.28 -1.90
C ALA A 368 6.63 13.68 -1.61
N PRO A 369 7.24 14.49 -0.73
CA PRO A 369 6.90 15.90 -0.60
C PRO A 369 7.19 16.68 -1.91
N LEU A 370 6.48 17.76 -2.25
CA LEU A 370 5.29 18.35 -1.65
C LEU A 370 4.03 17.57 -2.02
N ARG A 371 3.10 17.40 -1.08
CA ARG A 371 1.91 16.56 -1.26
C ARG A 371 0.66 17.39 -1.43
N ASP A 372 -0.17 16.97 -2.38
CA ASP A 372 -1.50 17.54 -2.57
C ASP A 372 -2.50 16.95 -1.57
N ILE A 373 -2.31 15.65 -1.25
CA ILE A 373 -3.16 14.92 -0.31
C ILE A 373 -2.26 14.22 0.73
N ASN A 374 -2.55 14.48 2.01
CA ASN A 374 -1.88 13.79 3.12
C ASN A 374 -2.83 13.70 4.31
N TRP A 375 -3.47 12.54 4.50
CA TRP A 375 -4.35 12.32 5.63
C TRP A 375 -4.31 10.87 6.12
N MET A 376 -4.68 10.71 7.38
CA MET A 376 -4.98 9.43 8.01
C MET A 376 -6.37 9.48 8.63
N ARG A 377 -7.16 8.42 8.43
CA ARG A 377 -8.48 8.25 9.05
C ARG A 377 -8.61 6.87 9.67
N GLN A 378 -9.26 6.82 10.82
CA GLN A 378 -9.54 5.57 11.52
C GLN A 378 -11.03 5.26 11.48
N GLY A 379 -11.37 3.96 11.56
CA GLY A 379 -12.75 3.53 11.65
C GLY A 379 -12.94 2.04 11.40
N ARG A 380 -14.09 1.52 11.81
CA ARG A 380 -14.48 0.12 11.56
C ARG A 380 -14.56 -0.23 10.08
N TRP A 381 -14.91 0.75 9.25
CA TRP A 381 -14.97 0.60 7.81
C TRP A 381 -13.61 0.21 7.19
N VAL A 382 -12.50 0.65 7.78
CA VAL A 382 -11.15 0.32 7.28
C VAL A 382 -10.83 -1.16 7.49
N HIS A 383 -11.19 -1.72 8.64
CA HIS A 383 -11.07 -3.16 8.91
C HIS A 383 -11.80 -3.99 7.85
N GLN A 384 -13.05 -3.62 7.54
CA GLN A 384 -13.82 -4.29 6.48
C GLN A 384 -13.22 -4.05 5.11
N ALA A 385 -12.84 -2.80 4.78
CA ALA A 385 -12.24 -2.44 3.51
C ALA A 385 -10.94 -3.21 3.23
N LYS A 386 -10.10 -3.44 4.23
CA LYS A 386 -8.89 -4.25 4.09
C LYS A 386 -9.22 -5.71 3.76
N SER A 387 -10.18 -6.31 4.46
CA SER A 387 -10.62 -7.68 4.18
C SER A 387 -11.20 -7.83 2.75
N ASP A 388 -12.00 -6.85 2.32
CA ASP A 388 -12.59 -6.88 0.98
C ASP A 388 -11.55 -6.62 -0.11
N PHE A 389 -10.57 -5.76 0.15
CA PHE A 389 -9.44 -5.54 -0.76
C PHE A 389 -8.58 -6.82 -0.92
N GLU A 390 -8.29 -7.53 0.17
CA GLU A 390 -7.60 -8.82 0.15
C GLU A 390 -8.33 -9.81 -0.77
N LYS A 391 -9.63 -10.01 -0.52
CA LYS A 391 -10.46 -10.92 -1.32
C LYS A 391 -10.53 -10.50 -2.79
N TYR A 392 -10.75 -9.21 -3.04
CA TYR A 392 -10.77 -8.66 -4.40
C TYR A 392 -9.45 -8.94 -5.14
N PHE A 393 -8.32 -8.64 -4.49
CA PHE A 393 -7.00 -8.79 -5.13
C PHE A 393 -6.68 -10.25 -5.42
N ILE A 394 -6.89 -11.14 -4.45
CA ILE A 394 -6.67 -12.58 -4.60
C ILE A 394 -7.56 -13.15 -5.72
N ASN A 395 -8.83 -12.78 -5.75
CA ASN A 395 -9.74 -13.20 -6.80
C ASN A 395 -9.33 -12.67 -8.17
N ARG A 396 -8.83 -11.44 -8.28
CA ARG A 396 -8.30 -10.89 -9.53
C ARG A 396 -7.14 -11.72 -10.09
N ILE A 397 -6.29 -12.27 -9.23
CA ILE A 397 -5.19 -13.16 -9.66
C ILE A 397 -5.72 -14.51 -10.11
N ARG A 398 -6.71 -15.08 -9.40
CA ARG A 398 -7.28 -16.40 -9.66
C ARG A 398 -8.23 -16.43 -10.85
N LEU A 399 -9.07 -15.42 -11.01
CA LEU A 399 -10.08 -15.41 -12.07
C LEU A 399 -9.42 -15.18 -13.44
N GLN A 400 -9.84 -15.96 -14.43
CA GLN A 400 -9.56 -15.62 -15.82
C GLN A 400 -10.20 -14.27 -16.13
N PRO A 401 -9.59 -13.40 -16.96
CA PRO A 401 -10.27 -12.23 -17.44
C PRO A 401 -11.49 -12.69 -18.22
N ALA A 402 -12.68 -12.66 -17.62
CA ALA A 402 -13.89 -12.52 -18.41
C ALA A 402 -13.66 -11.30 -19.30
N ALA A 403 -13.96 -11.42 -20.58
CA ALA A 403 -13.85 -10.35 -21.54
C ALA A 403 -14.29 -9.04 -20.90
N ARG A 404 -13.37 -8.09 -20.82
CA ARG A 404 -13.47 -6.72 -20.29
C ARG A 404 -14.47 -6.60 -19.13
N PRO A 405 -14.03 -6.39 -17.90
CA PRO A 405 -14.98 -6.17 -16.81
C PRO A 405 -15.91 -5.03 -17.22
N PRO A 406 -17.23 -5.15 -16.98
CA PRO A 406 -18.12 -4.03 -17.21
C PRO A 406 -17.56 -2.82 -16.47
N ALA A 407 -17.53 -1.68 -17.14
CA ALA A 407 -17.14 -0.40 -16.56
C ALA A 407 -18.15 -0.06 -15.46
N ALA A 408 -17.93 -0.54 -14.30
CA ALA A 408 -18.49 -0.23 -13.00
C ALA A 408 -18.35 -1.45 -12.09
N ALA A 409 -17.19 -1.63 -11.48
CA ALA A 409 -17.17 -2.29 -10.18
C ALA A 409 -17.84 -1.34 -9.19
N SER A 410 -19.16 -1.26 -9.25
CA SER A 410 -20.01 -0.54 -8.29
C SER A 410 -20.22 -1.43 -7.07
N GLY A 411 -19.16 -1.72 -6.36
CA GLY A 411 -19.18 -2.38 -5.09
C GLY A 411 -18.27 -1.63 -4.14
N ILE A 412 -18.13 -2.12 -2.91
CA ILE A 412 -17.25 -1.55 -1.87
C ILE A 412 -15.83 -1.34 -2.42
N ALA A 413 -15.31 -2.22 -3.30
CA ALA A 413 -14.05 -2.04 -4.00
C ALA A 413 -14.04 -0.81 -4.92
N GLY A 414 -15.12 -0.51 -5.61
CA GLY A 414 -15.26 0.71 -6.42
C GLY A 414 -15.44 1.96 -5.54
N ALA A 415 -16.12 1.84 -4.41
CA ALA A 415 -16.20 2.91 -3.40
C ALA A 415 -14.84 3.13 -2.74
N MET A 416 -14.11 2.05 -2.44
CA MET A 416 -12.75 2.13 -1.89
C MET A 416 -11.77 2.73 -2.88
N ASN A 417 -11.82 2.34 -4.17
CA ASN A 417 -11.03 2.98 -5.22
C ASN A 417 -11.42 4.46 -5.41
N ARG A 418 -12.66 4.85 -5.23
CA ARG A 418 -13.07 6.27 -5.24
C ARG A 418 -12.58 7.02 -4.02
N VAL A 419 -12.75 6.46 -2.83
CA VAL A 419 -12.23 7.03 -1.56
C VAL A 419 -10.69 7.06 -1.56
N LEU A 420 -10.06 6.00 -2.07
CA LEU A 420 -8.61 5.91 -2.19
C LEU A 420 -8.06 6.69 -3.39
N ALA A 421 -8.86 6.91 -4.45
CA ALA A 421 -8.46 7.66 -5.63
C ALA A 421 -8.55 9.18 -5.48
N GLY A 422 -9.08 9.69 -4.37
CA GLY A 422 -9.22 11.15 -4.20
C GLY A 422 -10.03 11.81 -5.35
N SER A 423 -10.81 11.02 -6.11
CA SER A 423 -11.58 11.54 -7.24
C SER A 423 -12.85 12.24 -6.76
N ASP A 424 -12.69 13.36 -6.06
CA ASP A 424 -13.64 14.47 -6.05
C ASP A 424 -13.36 15.43 -7.24
N SER A 425 -12.91 14.92 -8.37
CA SER A 425 -13.13 15.60 -9.63
C SER A 425 -14.59 15.34 -10.01
N VAL A 426 -15.48 16.18 -9.51
CA VAL A 426 -16.81 16.33 -10.07
C VAL A 426 -16.63 16.57 -11.58
N PRO A 427 -17.11 15.70 -12.47
CA PRO A 427 -17.14 16.02 -13.89
C PRO A 427 -18.02 17.25 -14.04
N ALA A 428 -17.53 18.24 -14.79
CA ALA A 428 -18.33 19.40 -15.16
C ALA A 428 -19.69 18.91 -15.68
N PRO A 429 -20.81 19.58 -15.32
CA PRO A 429 -22.13 19.14 -15.71
C PRO A 429 -22.22 19.16 -17.25
N ALA A 430 -22.24 17.97 -17.85
CA ALA A 430 -22.65 17.82 -19.24
C ALA A 430 -24.10 18.30 -19.36
N ALA A 431 -24.37 19.08 -20.40
CA ALA A 431 -25.70 19.60 -20.72
C ALA A 431 -26.76 18.48 -20.68
N PRO A 432 -27.98 18.77 -20.28
CA PRO A 432 -29.01 17.77 -20.06
C PRO A 432 -29.42 17.11 -21.38
N SER A 433 -28.93 15.89 -21.60
CA SER A 433 -29.50 14.97 -22.58
C SER A 433 -30.40 14.00 -21.84
N SER A 434 -31.66 14.02 -22.24
CA SER A 434 -32.82 13.19 -21.88
C SER A 434 -32.55 11.89 -21.11
N THR A 435 -33.06 11.86 -19.90
CA THR A 435 -33.75 10.77 -19.16
C THR A 435 -33.66 9.37 -19.73
N ARG A 436 -32.77 8.57 -19.11
CA ARG A 436 -33.00 7.18 -18.70
C ARG A 436 -31.89 6.82 -17.71
N GLY A 437 -32.15 6.98 -16.40
CA GLY A 437 -31.28 6.52 -15.33
C GLY A 437 -31.05 5.01 -15.44
N LYS A 438 -29.79 4.59 -15.33
CA LYS A 438 -29.43 3.17 -15.39
C LYS A 438 -30.06 2.41 -14.22
N PRO A 439 -30.58 1.17 -14.42
CA PRO A 439 -31.29 0.41 -13.37
C PRO A 439 -30.51 0.22 -12.05
N LEU A 440 -29.17 0.28 -12.11
CA LEU A 440 -28.30 0.04 -10.96
C LEU A 440 -28.22 1.23 -10.00
N GLU A 441 -28.19 2.48 -10.51
CA GLU A 441 -28.23 3.69 -9.68
C GLU A 441 -29.55 3.83 -8.93
N ILE A 442 -30.65 3.42 -9.60
CA ILE A 442 -31.98 3.41 -8.99
C ILE A 442 -32.07 2.37 -7.85
N GLN A 443 -31.38 1.24 -7.96
CA GLN A 443 -31.35 0.22 -6.89
C GLN A 443 -30.55 0.66 -5.68
N GLN A 444 -29.40 1.35 -5.87
CA GLN A 444 -28.57 1.85 -4.77
C GLN A 444 -29.28 2.99 -4.02
N GLN A 445 -29.91 3.92 -4.73
CA GLN A 445 -30.71 4.96 -4.11
C GLN A 445 -31.90 4.37 -3.32
N LYS A 446 -32.54 3.32 -3.85
CA LYS A 446 -33.63 2.62 -3.14
C LYS A 446 -33.13 1.89 -1.89
N ALA A 447 -31.97 1.26 -1.92
CA ALA A 447 -31.40 0.58 -0.76
C ALA A 447 -31.04 1.56 0.35
N ALA A 448 -30.38 2.67 0.03
CA ALA A 448 -30.07 3.73 0.99
C ALA A 448 -31.34 4.38 1.58
N ASP A 449 -32.39 4.58 0.78
CA ASP A 449 -33.67 5.10 1.24
C ASP A 449 -34.38 4.11 2.17
N VAL A 450 -34.30 2.81 1.89
CA VAL A 450 -34.87 1.76 2.75
C VAL A 450 -34.15 1.70 4.10
N GLU A 451 -32.83 1.77 4.12
CA GLU A 451 -32.04 1.78 5.36
C GLU A 451 -32.29 3.04 6.18
N LEU A 452 -32.33 4.20 5.52
CA LEU A 452 -32.65 5.48 6.19
C LEU A 452 -34.05 5.45 6.82
N ARG A 453 -35.06 4.91 6.11
CA ARG A 453 -36.41 4.77 6.65
C ARG A 453 -36.50 3.77 7.78
N ALA A 454 -35.72 2.67 7.72
CA ALA A 454 -35.63 1.69 8.80
C ALA A 454 -35.02 2.32 10.06
N LEU A 455 -33.92 3.08 9.90
CA LEU A 455 -33.29 3.82 11.00
C LEU A 455 -34.23 4.91 11.57
N ALA A 456 -34.90 5.66 10.71
CA ALA A 456 -35.86 6.68 11.13
C ALA A 456 -37.04 6.09 11.92
N ARG A 457 -37.54 4.91 11.51
CA ARG A 457 -38.58 4.19 12.27
C ARG A 457 -38.07 3.72 13.63
N SER A 458 -36.86 3.16 13.70
CA SER A 458 -36.28 2.70 14.98
C SER A 458 -36.05 3.84 15.97
N LEU A 459 -35.85 5.07 15.48
CA LEU A 459 -35.65 6.27 16.27
C LEU A 459 -36.94 7.09 16.45
N SER A 460 -38.07 6.65 15.90
CA SER A 460 -39.37 7.40 15.88
C SER A 460 -39.23 8.82 15.29
N ARG A 461 -38.48 8.95 14.19
CA ARG A 461 -38.17 10.24 13.54
C ARG A 461 -38.64 10.26 12.10
N ASP A 462 -38.81 11.46 11.54
CA ASP A 462 -39.08 11.67 10.12
C ASP A 462 -37.83 11.38 9.28
N PRO A 463 -37.90 10.53 8.23
CA PRO A 463 -36.73 10.15 7.42
C PRO A 463 -36.05 11.32 6.75
N GLY A 464 -36.80 12.32 6.26
CA GLY A 464 -36.23 13.49 5.59
C GLY A 464 -35.49 14.42 6.56
N LYS A 465 -36.05 14.62 7.77
CA LYS A 465 -35.36 15.37 8.82
C LYS A 465 -34.11 14.66 9.32
N LEU A 466 -34.17 13.33 9.50
CA LEU A 466 -33.01 12.53 9.91
C LEU A 466 -31.90 12.59 8.86
N ALA A 467 -32.23 12.46 7.57
CA ALA A 467 -31.26 12.60 6.49
C ALA A 467 -30.58 13.97 6.49
N ALA A 468 -31.38 15.07 6.66
CA ALA A 468 -30.84 16.42 6.71
C ALA A 468 -29.91 16.64 7.92
N GLU A 469 -30.24 16.07 9.08
CA GLU A 469 -29.42 16.17 10.29
C GLU A 469 -28.14 15.37 10.18
N LEU A 470 -28.20 14.15 9.64
CA LEU A 470 -27.00 13.32 9.39
C LEU A 470 -26.06 13.99 8.38
N LEU A 471 -26.61 14.57 7.32
CA LEU A 471 -25.84 15.33 6.34
C LEU A 471 -25.23 16.59 6.98
N ALA A 472 -25.99 17.33 7.78
CA ALA A 472 -25.52 18.53 8.46
C ALA A 472 -24.39 18.19 9.47
N ALA A 473 -24.53 17.09 10.21
CA ALA A 473 -23.51 16.61 11.14
C ALA A 473 -22.23 16.20 10.40
N ALA A 474 -22.36 15.44 9.31
CA ALA A 474 -21.22 15.04 8.48
C ALA A 474 -20.49 16.26 7.87
N VAL A 475 -21.23 17.26 7.39
CA VAL A 475 -20.67 18.52 6.88
C VAL A 475 -20.01 19.35 7.99
N ALA A 476 -20.60 19.39 9.19
CA ALA A 476 -20.02 20.10 10.34
C ALA A 476 -18.71 19.43 10.79
N GLU A 477 -18.69 18.09 10.86
CA GLU A 477 -17.51 17.32 11.20
C GLU A 477 -16.41 17.49 10.14
N ALA A 478 -16.76 17.42 8.86
CA ALA A 478 -15.82 17.68 7.76
C ALA A 478 -15.22 19.10 7.86
N LYS A 479 -16.03 20.12 8.20
CA LYS A 479 -15.54 21.50 8.38
C LYS A 479 -14.59 21.65 9.56
N SER A 480 -14.79 20.94 10.65
CA SER A 480 -13.91 21.01 11.83
C SER A 480 -12.52 20.45 11.57
N CYS A 481 -12.35 19.68 10.49
CA CYS A 481 -11.09 19.08 10.07
C CYS A 481 -10.33 19.93 9.03
N LEU A 482 -10.90 21.07 8.55
CA LEU A 482 -10.27 21.91 7.55
C LEU A 482 -9.37 22.98 8.19
N ASN A 483 -8.22 23.25 7.56
CA ASN A 483 -7.39 24.40 7.91
C ASN A 483 -7.97 25.72 7.34
N GLU A 484 -7.41 26.87 7.74
CA GLU A 484 -7.91 28.19 7.33
C GLU A 484 -7.96 28.37 5.80
N SER A 485 -6.96 27.89 5.07
CA SER A 485 -6.90 27.97 3.60
C SER A 485 -7.98 27.13 2.93
N GLU A 486 -8.27 25.94 3.46
CA GLU A 486 -9.33 25.05 2.96
C GLU A 486 -10.73 25.60 3.27
N VAL A 487 -10.91 26.23 4.43
CA VAL A 487 -12.15 26.94 4.78
C VAL A 487 -12.42 28.10 3.84
N GLU A 488 -11.39 28.88 3.49
CA GLU A 488 -11.49 29.97 2.52
C GLU A 488 -11.79 29.46 1.09
N ALA A 489 -11.14 28.37 0.68
CA ALA A 489 -11.41 27.72 -0.61
C ALA A 489 -12.86 27.23 -0.68
N MET A 490 -13.35 26.56 0.36
CA MET A 490 -14.74 26.10 0.44
C MET A 490 -15.73 27.27 0.41
N ALA A 491 -15.43 28.39 1.10
CA ALA A 491 -16.28 29.58 1.09
C ALA A 491 -16.31 30.24 -0.30
N ARG A 492 -15.23 30.14 -1.08
CA ARG A 492 -15.14 30.59 -2.47
C ARG A 492 -16.03 29.75 -3.37
N TYR A 493 -15.87 28.43 -3.36
CA TYR A 493 -16.70 27.49 -4.13
C TYR A 493 -18.18 27.61 -3.80
N ARG A 494 -18.53 27.78 -2.52
CA ARG A 494 -19.93 28.02 -2.11
C ARG A 494 -20.50 29.28 -2.73
N ARG A 495 -19.72 30.35 -2.83
CA ARG A 495 -20.16 31.61 -3.49
C ARG A 495 -20.37 31.39 -4.99
N GLU A 496 -19.47 30.67 -5.66
CA GLU A 496 -19.59 30.33 -7.08
C GLU A 496 -20.86 29.52 -7.37
N LEU A 497 -21.12 28.46 -6.59
CA LEU A 497 -22.33 27.66 -6.72
C LEU A 497 -23.63 28.46 -6.47
N LEU A 498 -23.61 29.39 -5.51
CA LEU A 498 -24.77 30.26 -5.25
C LEU A 498 -25.02 31.26 -6.40
N VAL A 499 -23.96 31.74 -7.06
CA VAL A 499 -24.07 32.61 -8.24
C VAL A 499 -24.63 31.84 -9.44
N GLU A 500 -24.22 30.58 -9.64
CA GLU A 500 -24.76 29.71 -10.71
C GLU A 500 -26.26 29.38 -10.52
N GLN A 501 -26.75 29.35 -9.28
CA GLN A 501 -28.14 29.04 -8.97
C GLN A 501 -29.06 30.27 -9.05
N LEU A 502 -28.53 31.49 -9.21
CA LEU A 502 -29.33 32.68 -9.41
C LEU A 502 -29.99 32.63 -10.81
N PRO A 503 -31.31 32.86 -10.93
CA PRO A 503 -32.00 32.90 -12.21
C PRO A 503 -31.33 33.97 -13.08
N LYS A 504 -30.82 33.57 -14.26
CA LYS A 504 -30.28 34.50 -15.25
C LYS A 504 -31.37 35.52 -15.59
N ARG A 505 -31.18 36.77 -15.17
CA ARG A 505 -32.09 37.86 -15.56
C ARG A 505 -32.13 37.89 -17.07
N GLN A 506 -33.34 37.75 -17.64
CA GLN A 506 -33.58 38.06 -19.05
C GLN A 506 -33.22 39.54 -19.28
N PRO A 507 -32.55 39.86 -20.40
CA PRO A 507 -32.30 41.27 -20.72
C PRO A 507 -33.63 41.99 -20.82
N SER A 508 -33.77 43.09 -20.07
CA SER A 508 -34.91 43.98 -20.13
C SER A 508 -35.09 44.47 -21.56
N VAL A 509 -36.32 44.30 -22.07
CA VAL A 509 -36.77 44.87 -23.34
C VAL A 509 -36.54 46.39 -23.28
N ALA A 510 -35.79 46.93 -24.22
CA ALA A 510 -35.55 48.33 -24.39
C ALA A 510 -36.91 49.01 -24.68
N PHE A 511 -37.34 49.92 -23.81
CA PHE A 511 -38.38 50.83 -24.13
C PHE A 511 -37.87 51.77 -25.25
N HIS A 512 -38.52 51.73 -26.40
CA HIS A 512 -38.43 52.76 -27.41
C HIS A 512 -39.06 54.03 -26.83
N GLU A 513 -38.27 55.05 -26.63
CA GLU A 513 -38.78 56.41 -26.52
C GLU A 513 -39.17 56.87 -27.93
N ASP A 514 -40.48 57.18 -28.08
CA ASP A 514 -41.01 57.85 -29.25
C ASP A 514 -40.67 59.34 -29.13
N PRO A 515 -40.11 60.00 -30.16
CA PRO A 515 -39.86 61.40 -30.12
C PRO A 515 -41.08 62.19 -30.72
N LEU A 516 -41.92 62.71 -29.89
CA LEU A 516 -42.82 63.86 -30.31
C LEU A 516 -43.32 64.63 -29.13
N ASN A 517 -42.86 65.90 -29.09
CA ASN A 517 -43.29 67.15 -28.48
C ASN A 517 -42.49 67.62 -27.29
#